data_271ecb642abc46cdb7a21d39220c7fcc
#
_entry.id   271ecb642abc46cdb7a21d39220c7fcc
#
_cell.length_a   1.000
_cell.length_b   1.000
_cell.length_c   1.000
_cell.angle_alpha   90.00
_cell.angle_beta   90.00
_cell.angle_gamma   90.00
#
_symmetry.space_group_name_H-M   'P 1'
#
loop_
_entity.id
_entity.type
_entity.pdbx_description
1 polymer ?
#
loop_
_entity_poly.entity_id
_entity_poly.type
_entity_poly.pdbx_seq_one_letter_code
_entity_poly.pdbx_strand_id
1 'polypeptide(L)'
;IAYFKSAKNYGEKLTVALNSDKWLEKKKGKFFMSYDERKAIVSSIKYVDEVIGFKDDIKGSCINALEDIKKIYPNDDIFFANGGDRDRKNIPELSVSGVNFLYSVGGDNKKNSSSWLLNKWQYYFEERQWGSFLNLFESKNIKVKELIVEPGKSMSFQRHFKRNEIWLVSEGSCIVSYSSDTKANNLQQAQLNKFDHYFVPIK
;
A
#
# COMPACT_ATOMS: atom_id res chain seq x y z
N ILE A 1 10.43 -5.75 13.39
CA ILE A 1 11.26 -6.39 14.44
C ILE A 1 11.42 -5.45 15.64
N ALA A 2 11.82 -4.16 15.47
CA ALA A 2 12.00 -3.21 16.56
C ALA A 2 10.77 -3.09 17.49
N TYR A 3 9.57 -3.08 16.91
CA TYR A 3 8.31 -3.08 17.65
C TYR A 3 8.17 -4.31 18.55
N PHE A 4 8.39 -5.54 18.05
CA PHE A 4 8.32 -6.76 18.86
C PHE A 4 9.38 -6.79 19.95
N LYS A 5 10.60 -6.34 19.64
CA LYS A 5 11.65 -6.20 20.66
C LYS A 5 11.24 -5.26 21.79
N SER A 6 10.64 -4.14 21.45
CA SER A 6 10.15 -3.15 22.45
C SER A 6 8.95 -3.72 23.23
N ALA A 7 7.99 -4.35 22.54
CA ALA A 7 6.82 -4.93 23.20
C ALA A 7 7.20 -6.04 24.20
N LYS A 8 8.18 -6.88 23.87
CA LYS A 8 8.67 -7.98 24.74
C LYS A 8 9.21 -7.48 26.09
N ASN A 9 9.65 -6.22 26.17
CA ASN A 9 10.16 -5.66 27.44
C ASN A 9 9.06 -5.33 28.47
N TYR A 10 7.78 -5.39 28.07
CA TYR A 10 6.65 -5.07 28.97
C TYR A 10 6.01 -6.30 29.61
N GLY A 11 6.47 -7.51 29.28
CA GLY A 11 5.91 -8.73 29.85
C GLY A 11 6.80 -9.95 29.61
N GLU A 12 6.53 -11.01 30.37
CA GLU A 12 7.27 -12.27 30.29
C GLU A 12 6.99 -13.02 28.98
N LYS A 13 5.78 -12.86 28.43
CA LYS A 13 5.33 -13.51 27.20
C LYS A 13 4.82 -12.47 26.19
N LEU A 14 5.29 -12.54 24.95
CA LEU A 14 4.77 -11.77 23.83
C LEU A 14 3.94 -12.67 22.91
N THR A 15 2.63 -12.48 22.94
CA THR A 15 1.70 -13.11 22.00
C THR A 15 1.36 -12.14 20.88
N VAL A 16 1.47 -12.59 19.63
CA VAL A 16 1.12 -11.81 18.45
C VAL A 16 -0.17 -12.36 17.83
N ALA A 17 -1.20 -11.53 17.77
CA ALA A 17 -2.46 -11.87 17.12
C ALA A 17 -2.44 -11.43 15.64
N LEU A 18 -2.71 -12.36 14.72
CA LEU A 18 -2.71 -12.12 13.28
C LEU A 18 -4.13 -12.07 12.72
N ASN A 19 -4.43 -11.04 11.96
CA ASN A 19 -5.66 -10.94 11.18
C ASN A 19 -5.76 -12.05 10.12
N SER A 20 -6.97 -12.46 9.78
CA SER A 20 -7.24 -13.42 8.71
C SER A 20 -6.91 -12.88 7.32
N ASP A 21 -6.82 -13.77 6.31
CA ASP A 21 -6.68 -13.37 4.90
C ASP A 21 -7.91 -12.60 4.42
N LYS A 22 -9.11 -13.02 4.82
CA LYS A 22 -10.38 -12.33 4.50
C LYS A 22 -10.41 -10.89 5.02
N TRP A 23 -9.89 -10.66 6.22
CA TRP A 23 -9.77 -9.31 6.76
C TRP A 23 -8.82 -8.45 5.94
N LEU A 24 -7.69 -9.01 5.51
CA LEU A 24 -6.72 -8.31 4.66
C LEU A 24 -7.31 -7.99 3.29
N GLU A 25 -8.04 -8.92 2.67
CA GLU A 25 -8.75 -8.69 1.41
C GLU A 25 -9.77 -7.56 1.54
N LYS A 26 -10.62 -7.61 2.59
CA LYS A 26 -11.62 -6.57 2.84
C LYS A 26 -10.98 -5.19 3.04
N LYS A 27 -9.87 -5.11 3.78
CA LYS A 27 -9.23 -3.83 4.14
C LYS A 27 -8.30 -3.28 3.09
N LYS A 28 -7.66 -4.13 2.27
CA LYS A 28 -6.55 -3.74 1.38
C LYS A 28 -6.73 -4.21 -0.07
N GLY A 29 -7.84 -4.87 -0.37
CA GLY A 29 -8.12 -5.44 -1.68
C GLY A 29 -7.42 -6.77 -1.97
N LYS A 30 -6.31 -7.05 -1.30
CA LYS A 30 -5.55 -8.32 -1.40
C LYS A 30 -4.61 -8.50 -0.22
N PHE A 31 -4.09 -9.71 -0.05
CA PHE A 31 -2.97 -9.99 0.83
C PHE A 31 -1.75 -10.41 -0.01
N PHE A 32 -0.55 -10.14 0.52
CA PHE A 32 0.72 -10.49 -0.13
C PHE A 32 1.19 -11.89 0.25
N MET A 33 0.98 -12.28 1.51
CA MET A 33 1.30 -13.59 2.07
C MET A 33 0.07 -14.16 2.74
N SER A 34 -0.16 -15.47 2.57
CA SER A 34 -1.23 -16.22 3.23
C SER A 34 -1.09 -16.15 4.77
N TYR A 35 -2.17 -16.47 5.48
CA TYR A 35 -2.15 -16.51 6.94
C TYR A 35 -1.05 -17.46 7.46
N ASP A 36 -0.90 -18.63 6.88
CA ASP A 36 0.08 -19.62 7.31
C ASP A 36 1.52 -19.16 7.11
N GLU A 37 1.82 -18.52 5.97
CA GLU A 37 3.14 -17.92 5.71
C GLU A 37 3.43 -16.79 6.70
N ARG A 38 2.48 -15.90 6.96
CA ARG A 38 2.63 -14.81 7.93
C ARG A 38 2.84 -15.37 9.34
N LYS A 39 2.09 -16.41 9.71
CA LYS A 39 2.24 -17.10 10.99
C LYS A 39 3.63 -17.71 11.12
N ALA A 40 4.09 -18.44 10.11
CA ALA A 40 5.42 -19.05 10.10
C ALA A 40 6.54 -18.00 10.29
N ILE A 41 6.48 -16.90 9.53
CA ILE A 41 7.46 -15.80 9.62
C ILE A 41 7.45 -15.16 11.01
N VAL A 42 6.27 -14.80 11.53
CA VAL A 42 6.16 -14.11 12.81
C VAL A 42 6.59 -15.02 13.97
N SER A 43 6.23 -16.32 13.92
CA SER A 43 6.66 -17.30 14.92
C SER A 43 8.18 -17.52 14.96
N SER A 44 8.86 -17.26 13.84
CA SER A 44 10.34 -17.37 13.75
C SER A 44 11.08 -16.17 14.33
N ILE A 45 10.37 -15.11 14.74
CA ILE A 45 11.01 -13.91 15.31
C ILE A 45 11.34 -14.15 16.77
N LYS A 46 12.61 -14.08 17.12
CA LYS A 46 13.15 -14.41 18.47
C LYS A 46 12.49 -13.70 19.67
N TYR A 47 11.72 -12.63 19.43
CA TYR A 47 11.03 -11.88 20.47
C TYR A 47 9.58 -12.32 20.66
N VAL A 48 9.06 -13.18 19.76
CA VAL A 48 7.67 -13.64 19.75
C VAL A 48 7.62 -15.02 20.38
N ASP A 49 6.85 -15.16 21.44
CA ASP A 49 6.70 -16.45 22.16
C ASP A 49 5.52 -17.24 21.61
N GLU A 50 4.49 -16.55 21.10
CA GLU A 50 3.29 -17.20 20.61
C GLU A 50 2.64 -16.39 19.48
N VAL A 51 2.03 -17.08 18.51
CA VAL A 51 1.24 -16.48 17.44
C VAL A 51 -0.14 -17.13 17.41
N ILE A 52 -1.18 -16.30 17.54
CA ILE A 52 -2.58 -16.74 17.48
C ILE A 52 -3.32 -16.12 16.30
N GLY A 53 -4.35 -16.82 15.83
CA GLY A 53 -5.40 -16.27 15.00
C GLY A 53 -6.62 -15.95 15.85
N PHE A 54 -7.49 -15.11 15.35
CA PHE A 54 -8.75 -14.78 16.00
C PHE A 54 -9.85 -14.52 14.95
N LYS A 55 -11.10 -14.57 15.39
CA LYS A 55 -12.26 -14.34 14.53
C LYS A 55 -12.38 -12.84 14.22
N ASP A 56 -12.44 -12.51 12.93
CA ASP A 56 -12.69 -11.13 12.51
C ASP A 56 -14.02 -10.60 13.02
N ASP A 57 -14.08 -9.32 13.34
CA ASP A 57 -15.31 -8.60 13.64
C ASP A 57 -15.76 -7.70 12.47
N ILE A 58 -16.96 -7.17 12.57
CA ILE A 58 -17.54 -6.30 11.53
C ILE A 58 -16.77 -4.97 11.44
N LYS A 59 -16.25 -4.48 12.57
CA LYS A 59 -15.53 -3.21 12.70
C LYS A 59 -14.07 -3.31 12.23
N GLY A 60 -13.55 -4.52 12.03
CA GLY A 60 -12.16 -4.77 11.67
C GLY A 60 -11.18 -4.50 12.82
N SER A 61 -11.65 -4.62 14.06
CA SER A 61 -10.85 -4.48 15.28
C SER A 61 -10.23 -5.81 15.70
N CYS A 62 -9.33 -5.78 16.69
CA CYS A 62 -8.80 -6.99 17.33
C CYS A 62 -9.38 -7.24 18.73
N ILE A 63 -10.60 -6.76 18.99
CA ILE A 63 -11.32 -6.98 20.26
C ILE A 63 -11.43 -8.48 20.53
N ASN A 64 -11.84 -9.29 19.55
CA ASN A 64 -11.94 -10.74 19.71
C ASN A 64 -10.63 -11.40 20.12
N ALA A 65 -9.49 -10.92 19.61
CA ALA A 65 -8.18 -11.40 20.02
C ALA A 65 -7.93 -11.14 21.51
N LEU A 66 -8.25 -9.95 22.00
CA LEU A 66 -8.09 -9.61 23.42
C LEU A 66 -9.02 -10.42 24.33
N GLU A 67 -10.26 -10.61 23.90
CA GLU A 67 -11.21 -11.45 24.66
C GLU A 67 -10.76 -12.93 24.70
N ASP A 68 -10.18 -13.46 23.62
CA ASP A 68 -9.67 -14.81 23.59
C ASP A 68 -8.41 -14.95 24.46
N ILE A 69 -7.49 -13.97 24.46
CA ILE A 69 -6.32 -13.94 25.34
C ILE A 69 -6.74 -13.90 26.81
N LYS A 70 -7.75 -13.10 27.18
CA LYS A 70 -8.27 -13.06 28.57
C LYS A 70 -8.82 -14.40 29.04
N LYS A 71 -9.45 -15.17 28.15
CA LYS A 71 -9.93 -16.52 28.48
C LYS A 71 -8.79 -17.52 28.65
N ILE A 72 -7.73 -17.40 27.84
CA ILE A 72 -6.55 -18.28 27.90
C ILE A 72 -5.71 -17.97 29.14
N TYR A 73 -5.60 -16.69 29.51
CA TYR A 73 -4.78 -16.19 30.60
C TYR A 73 -5.61 -15.37 31.62
N PRO A 74 -6.53 -16.00 32.34
CA PRO A 74 -7.54 -15.29 33.16
C PRO A 74 -6.94 -14.61 34.41
N ASN A 75 -5.76 -15.03 34.85
CA ASN A 75 -5.09 -14.50 36.03
C ASN A 75 -3.88 -13.61 35.73
N ASP A 76 -3.58 -13.39 34.46
CA ASP A 76 -2.39 -12.67 34.04
C ASP A 76 -2.72 -11.19 33.76
N ASP A 77 -1.77 -10.32 34.00
CA ASP A 77 -1.84 -8.93 33.58
C ASP A 77 -1.62 -8.83 32.05
N ILE A 78 -2.67 -8.40 31.34
CA ILE A 78 -2.63 -8.31 29.89
C ILE A 78 -2.29 -6.89 29.47
N PHE A 79 -1.22 -6.75 28.68
CA PHE A 79 -0.78 -5.51 28.07
C PHE A 79 -1.02 -5.52 26.56
N PHE A 80 -1.81 -4.56 26.06
CA PHE A 80 -2.00 -4.39 24.63
C PHE A 80 -1.05 -3.30 24.12
N ALA A 81 -0.03 -3.73 23.39
CA ALA A 81 1.00 -2.84 22.86
C ALA A 81 0.55 -2.17 21.56
N ASN A 82 0.58 -0.85 21.51
CA ASN A 82 0.30 -0.03 20.33
C ASN A 82 1.53 0.75 19.94
N GLY A 83 1.85 0.75 18.64
CA GLY A 83 2.98 1.49 18.08
C GLY A 83 2.55 2.39 16.93
N GLY A 84 3.45 3.27 16.50
CA GLY A 84 3.23 4.20 15.39
C GLY A 84 2.20 5.28 15.72
N ASP A 85 1.21 5.43 14.84
CA ASP A 85 0.19 6.47 14.85
C ASP A 85 -1.06 6.15 15.70
N ARG A 86 -1.02 5.10 16.53
CA ARG A 86 -2.16 4.71 17.38
C ARG A 86 -2.13 5.43 18.71
N ASP A 87 -3.25 6.09 19.05
CA ASP A 87 -3.46 6.81 20.30
C ASP A 87 -4.81 6.42 20.94
N ARG A 88 -5.10 7.01 22.12
CA ARG A 88 -6.33 6.73 22.87
C ARG A 88 -7.63 7.09 22.13
N LYS A 89 -7.57 7.88 21.06
CA LYS A 89 -8.76 8.36 20.34
C LYS A 89 -9.15 7.42 19.19
N ASN A 90 -8.22 6.59 18.73
CA ASN A 90 -8.42 5.79 17.51
C ASN A 90 -8.33 4.27 17.72
N ILE A 91 -8.48 3.80 18.97
CA ILE A 91 -8.39 2.37 19.32
C ILE A 91 -9.74 1.85 19.80
N PRO A 92 -10.50 1.10 18.98
CA PRO A 92 -11.78 0.50 19.38
C PRO A 92 -11.61 -0.53 20.51
N GLU A 93 -10.44 -1.12 20.64
CA GLU A 93 -10.07 -2.11 21.64
C GLU A 93 -10.12 -1.59 23.09
N LEU A 94 -10.17 -0.27 23.30
CA LEU A 94 -10.37 0.34 24.63
C LEU A 94 -11.68 -0.08 25.33
N SER A 95 -12.63 -0.61 24.56
CA SER A 95 -13.88 -1.16 25.12
C SER A 95 -13.67 -2.46 25.91
N VAL A 96 -12.51 -3.12 25.77
CA VAL A 96 -12.21 -4.37 26.46
C VAL A 96 -11.68 -4.05 27.86
N SER A 97 -12.44 -4.42 28.88
CA SER A 97 -12.03 -4.22 30.29
C SER A 97 -10.90 -5.16 30.70
N GLY A 98 -10.10 -4.78 31.71
CA GLY A 98 -9.05 -5.62 32.26
C GLY A 98 -7.83 -5.79 31.32
N VAL A 99 -7.62 -4.83 30.41
CA VAL A 99 -6.44 -4.78 29.53
C VAL A 99 -5.70 -3.46 29.75
N ASN A 100 -4.41 -3.53 29.92
CA ASN A 100 -3.53 -2.37 30.05
C ASN A 100 -3.05 -1.94 28.66
N PHE A 101 -3.32 -0.69 28.27
CA PHE A 101 -2.97 -0.18 26.95
C PHE A 101 -1.65 0.58 26.97
N LEU A 102 -0.68 0.13 26.21
CA LEU A 102 0.61 0.76 26.00
C LEU A 102 0.63 1.49 24.66
N TYR A 103 1.22 2.67 24.63
CA TYR A 103 1.32 3.51 23.43
C TYR A 103 2.78 3.80 23.10
N SER A 104 3.04 4.23 21.87
CA SER A 104 4.39 4.55 21.40
C SER A 104 5.39 3.39 21.52
N VAL A 105 4.90 2.14 21.61
CA VAL A 105 5.77 0.96 21.72
C VAL A 105 6.56 0.80 20.44
N GLY A 106 7.89 0.82 20.53
CA GLY A 106 8.79 0.78 19.37
C GLY A 106 8.95 2.11 18.64
N GLY A 107 8.40 3.21 19.22
CA GLY A 107 8.48 4.59 18.72
C GLY A 107 7.26 5.02 17.88
N ASP A 108 7.11 6.34 17.75
CA ASP A 108 5.96 6.96 17.07
C ASP A 108 6.13 7.02 15.55
N ASN A 109 7.34 6.84 15.06
CA ASN A 109 7.66 6.93 13.65
C ASN A 109 7.30 5.64 12.91
N LYS A 110 6.23 5.68 12.15
CA LYS A 110 5.78 4.59 11.27
C LYS A 110 6.68 4.48 10.05
N LYS A 111 7.72 3.66 10.15
CA LYS A 111 8.71 3.48 9.08
C LYS A 111 8.15 2.80 7.82
N ASN A 112 7.17 1.90 7.97
CA ASN A 112 6.56 1.15 6.88
C ASN A 112 5.11 0.78 7.19
N SER A 113 4.32 0.60 6.12
CA SER A 113 3.03 -0.08 6.21
C SER A 113 2.87 -1.06 5.06
N SER A 114 2.18 -2.17 5.32
CA SER A 114 1.87 -3.14 4.27
C SER A 114 1.02 -2.54 3.14
N SER A 115 0.21 -1.52 3.42
CA SER A 115 -0.53 -0.79 2.38
C SER A 115 0.41 0.00 1.46
N TRP A 116 1.41 0.69 2.02
CA TRP A 116 2.41 1.41 1.20
C TRP A 116 3.24 0.44 0.35
N LEU A 117 3.65 -0.69 0.92
CA LEU A 117 4.40 -1.71 0.19
C LEU A 117 3.54 -2.32 -0.93
N LEU A 118 2.29 -2.69 -0.64
CA LEU A 118 1.37 -3.23 -1.64
C LEU A 118 1.12 -2.23 -2.77
N ASN A 119 0.94 -0.94 -2.48
CA ASN A 119 0.76 0.08 -3.50
C ASN A 119 1.99 0.24 -4.38
N LYS A 120 3.19 0.25 -3.79
CA LYS A 120 4.44 0.29 -4.57
C LYS A 120 4.65 -0.95 -5.44
N TRP A 121 4.19 -2.12 -5.01
CA TRP A 121 4.28 -3.37 -5.77
C TRP A 121 3.16 -3.54 -6.80
N GLN A 122 2.08 -2.79 -6.63
CA GLN A 122 0.92 -2.89 -7.52
C GLN A 122 1.17 -2.17 -8.85
N TYR A 123 2.01 -1.13 -8.84
CA TYR A 123 2.28 -0.30 -10.01
C TYR A 123 3.76 -0.29 -10.30
N TYR A 124 4.13 -0.67 -11.53
CA TYR A 124 5.49 -0.47 -12.02
C TYR A 124 5.72 1.02 -12.16
N PHE A 125 6.62 1.55 -11.33
CA PHE A 125 7.03 2.96 -11.33
C PHE A 125 8.42 3.08 -11.93
N GLU A 126 8.62 4.09 -12.77
CA GLU A 126 9.91 4.39 -13.37
C GLU A 126 10.14 5.88 -13.48
N GLU A 127 11.30 6.34 -13.01
CA GLU A 127 11.78 7.71 -13.17
C GLU A 127 12.47 7.88 -14.54
N ARG A 128 12.26 9.02 -15.16
CA ARG A 128 12.83 9.43 -16.44
C ARG A 128 13.35 10.86 -16.35
N GLN A 129 14.19 11.27 -17.30
CA GLN A 129 14.71 12.66 -17.36
C GLN A 129 13.60 13.72 -17.53
N TRP A 130 12.44 13.32 -18.00
CA TRP A 130 11.29 14.17 -18.23
C TRP A 130 10.24 14.12 -17.10
N GLY A 131 10.41 13.29 -16.10
CA GLY A 131 9.47 13.07 -15.01
C GLY A 131 9.37 11.59 -14.63
N SER A 132 8.17 11.04 -14.57
CA SER A 132 7.97 9.65 -14.18
C SER A 132 6.73 9.03 -14.82
N PHE A 133 6.60 7.70 -14.74
CA PHE A 133 5.35 7.04 -15.06
C PHE A 133 5.05 5.86 -14.13
N LEU A 134 3.75 5.59 -14.00
CA LEU A 134 3.21 4.39 -13.36
C LEU A 134 2.42 3.56 -14.36
N ASN A 135 2.59 2.24 -14.34
CA ASN A 135 1.67 1.33 -15.00
C ASN A 135 0.48 1.07 -14.07
N LEU A 136 -0.68 1.64 -14.37
CA LEU A 136 -1.90 1.48 -13.55
C LEU A 136 -2.61 0.17 -13.84
N PHE A 137 -2.55 -0.31 -15.09
CA PHE A 137 -3.17 -1.56 -15.52
C PHE A 137 -2.45 -2.11 -16.74
N GLU A 138 -2.29 -3.44 -16.81
CA GLU A 138 -1.77 -4.13 -17.98
C GLU A 138 -2.49 -5.47 -18.17
N SER A 139 -2.96 -5.69 -19.39
CA SER A 139 -3.53 -6.95 -19.85
C SER A 139 -2.96 -7.32 -21.22
N LYS A 140 -3.40 -8.41 -21.81
CA LYS A 140 -2.92 -8.87 -23.12
C LYS A 140 -2.98 -7.79 -24.21
N ASN A 141 -4.03 -6.96 -24.21
CA ASN A 141 -4.31 -6.02 -25.29
C ASN A 141 -4.40 -4.56 -24.86
N ILE A 142 -4.36 -4.27 -23.57
CA ILE A 142 -4.54 -2.91 -23.03
C ILE A 142 -3.48 -2.64 -21.96
N LYS A 143 -2.89 -1.47 -22.05
CA LYS A 143 -2.00 -0.92 -21.02
C LYS A 143 -2.44 0.50 -20.66
N VAL A 144 -2.64 0.77 -19.37
CA VAL A 144 -2.96 2.10 -18.85
C VAL A 144 -1.78 2.58 -18.03
N LYS A 145 -1.31 3.79 -18.34
CA LYS A 145 -0.22 4.45 -17.63
C LYS A 145 -0.65 5.82 -17.16
N GLU A 146 -0.16 6.21 -16.01
CA GLU A 146 -0.08 7.61 -15.61
C GLU A 146 1.32 8.13 -15.91
N LEU A 147 1.41 9.27 -16.59
CA LEU A 147 2.66 9.94 -16.92
C LEU A 147 2.67 11.31 -16.25
N ILE A 148 3.72 11.58 -15.49
CA ILE A 148 3.95 12.90 -14.86
C ILE A 148 5.14 13.53 -15.58
N VAL A 149 4.86 14.55 -16.38
CA VAL A 149 5.89 15.31 -17.11
C VAL A 149 6.18 16.60 -16.34
N GLU A 150 7.42 16.81 -15.96
CA GLU A 150 7.83 18.01 -15.23
C GLU A 150 7.74 19.27 -16.12
N PRO A 151 7.45 20.43 -15.52
CA PRO A 151 7.41 21.69 -16.26
C PRO A 151 8.71 21.94 -17.06
N GLY A 152 8.55 22.31 -18.32
CA GLY A 152 9.69 22.55 -19.22
C GLY A 152 10.41 21.31 -19.74
N LYS A 153 9.93 20.11 -19.39
CA LYS A 153 10.46 18.84 -19.89
C LYS A 153 9.57 18.25 -20.98
N SER A 154 10.12 17.35 -21.76
CA SER A 154 9.39 16.66 -22.83
C SER A 154 9.83 15.21 -22.97
N MET A 155 8.88 14.34 -23.31
CA MET A 155 9.17 12.98 -23.73
C MET A 155 9.82 12.98 -25.11
N SER A 156 10.60 11.93 -25.41
CA SER A 156 11.16 11.74 -26.74
C SER A 156 10.07 11.59 -27.80
N PHE A 157 10.34 12.11 -29.00
CA PHE A 157 9.44 11.90 -30.14
C PHE A 157 9.40 10.41 -30.51
N GLN A 158 8.21 9.82 -30.56
CA GLN A 158 8.02 8.37 -30.69
C GLN A 158 7.08 8.04 -31.85
N ARG A 159 7.26 6.84 -32.41
CA ARG A 159 6.39 6.25 -33.42
C ARG A 159 5.96 4.86 -33.00
N HIS A 160 4.67 4.56 -33.13
CA HIS A 160 4.09 3.30 -32.72
C HIS A 160 3.65 2.46 -33.93
N PHE A 161 4.20 1.24 -34.06
CA PHE A 161 3.89 0.32 -35.17
C PHE A 161 2.88 -0.76 -34.78
N LYS A 162 2.59 -0.93 -33.50
CA LYS A 162 1.79 -2.08 -33.01
C LYS A 162 0.64 -1.69 -32.08
N ARG A 163 0.48 -0.39 -31.78
CA ARG A 163 -0.55 0.07 -30.84
C ARG A 163 -1.01 1.48 -31.17
N ASN A 164 -2.30 1.70 -30.95
CA ASN A 164 -2.83 3.06 -30.82
C ASN A 164 -2.71 3.51 -29.37
N GLU A 165 -2.66 4.83 -29.14
CA GLU A 165 -2.71 5.39 -27.80
C GLU A 165 -3.77 6.49 -27.73
N ILE A 166 -4.38 6.66 -26.56
CA ILE A 166 -5.23 7.79 -26.21
C ILE A 166 -4.58 8.47 -25.01
N TRP A 167 -4.23 9.71 -25.15
CA TRP A 167 -3.70 10.53 -24.06
C TRP A 167 -4.80 11.42 -23.53
N LEU A 168 -5.02 11.40 -22.24
CA LEU A 168 -5.96 12.25 -21.51
C LEU A 168 -5.16 13.09 -20.51
N VAL A 169 -5.31 14.40 -20.56
CA VAL A 169 -4.70 15.30 -19.58
C VAL A 169 -5.57 15.32 -18.33
N SER A 170 -5.13 14.65 -17.27
CA SER A 170 -5.84 14.62 -15.98
C SER A 170 -5.61 15.87 -15.15
N GLU A 171 -4.41 16.49 -15.28
CA GLU A 171 -4.04 17.71 -14.56
C GLU A 171 -3.03 18.53 -15.37
N GLY A 172 -3.09 19.86 -15.23
CA GLY A 172 -2.21 20.80 -15.92
C GLY A 172 -2.54 20.98 -17.39
N SER A 173 -1.50 21.28 -18.19
CA SER A 173 -1.58 21.44 -19.65
C SER A 173 -0.28 21.01 -20.29
N CYS A 174 -0.32 20.61 -21.56
CA CYS A 174 0.86 20.24 -22.32
C CYS A 174 0.72 20.64 -23.81
N ILE A 175 1.85 20.63 -24.52
CA ILE A 175 1.90 20.75 -25.97
C ILE A 175 2.26 19.39 -26.55
N VAL A 176 1.42 18.86 -27.41
CA VAL A 176 1.71 17.63 -28.18
C VAL A 176 2.25 18.02 -29.55
N SER A 177 3.50 17.65 -29.82
CA SER A 177 4.11 17.79 -31.14
C SER A 177 3.91 16.49 -31.93
N TYR A 178 3.37 16.58 -33.12
CA TYR A 178 3.11 15.41 -33.98
C TYR A 178 3.44 15.70 -35.45
N SER A 179 3.62 14.63 -36.23
CA SER A 179 3.82 14.71 -37.67
C SER A 179 3.06 13.62 -38.37
N SER A 180 2.53 13.93 -39.55
CA SER A 180 1.90 12.96 -40.44
C SER A 180 2.90 12.23 -41.33
N ASP A 181 4.14 12.75 -41.48
CA ASP A 181 5.17 12.15 -42.28
C ASP A 181 6.15 11.29 -41.48
N THR A 182 6.82 10.36 -42.16
CA THR A 182 7.72 9.39 -41.53
C THR A 182 9.07 9.97 -41.10
N LYS A 183 9.42 11.15 -41.60
CA LYS A 183 10.69 11.83 -41.35
C LYS A 183 10.55 12.99 -40.35
N ALA A 184 9.31 13.24 -39.89
CA ALA A 184 8.97 14.33 -38.98
C ALA A 184 9.41 15.74 -39.50
N ASN A 185 9.42 15.93 -40.85
CA ASN A 185 9.80 17.21 -41.44
C ASN A 185 8.73 18.30 -41.23
N ASN A 186 7.47 17.92 -41.10
CA ASN A 186 6.34 18.81 -40.88
C ASN A 186 5.76 18.60 -39.49
N LEU A 187 6.36 19.21 -38.46
CA LEU A 187 5.86 19.18 -37.10
C LEU A 187 4.67 20.15 -36.95
N GLN A 188 3.61 19.60 -36.42
CA GLN A 188 2.44 20.36 -35.95
C GLN A 188 2.37 20.26 -34.43
N GLN A 189 1.67 21.19 -33.82
CA GLN A 189 1.49 21.27 -32.38
C GLN A 189 0.02 21.41 -32.02
N ALA A 190 -0.39 20.71 -30.97
CA ALA A 190 -1.69 20.88 -30.34
C ALA A 190 -1.49 21.16 -28.85
N GLN A 191 -2.09 22.22 -28.35
CA GLN A 191 -2.14 22.47 -26.91
C GLN A 191 -3.32 21.71 -26.34
N LEU A 192 -3.06 20.99 -25.26
CA LEU A 192 -4.06 20.24 -24.49
C LEU A 192 -4.10 20.80 -23.07
N ASN A 193 -5.30 21.06 -22.60
CA ASN A 193 -5.60 21.48 -21.24
C ASN A 193 -6.21 20.31 -20.46
N LYS A 194 -6.44 20.50 -19.19
CA LYS A 194 -7.11 19.51 -18.33
C LYS A 194 -8.41 19.02 -18.97
N PHE A 195 -8.54 17.69 -19.07
CA PHE A 195 -9.61 16.91 -19.69
C PHE A 195 -9.63 16.91 -21.23
N ASP A 196 -8.69 17.57 -21.88
CA ASP A 196 -8.49 17.35 -23.30
C ASP A 196 -7.83 15.98 -23.55
N HIS A 197 -8.04 15.44 -24.72
CA HIS A 197 -7.45 14.17 -25.13
C HIS A 197 -6.83 14.25 -26.52
N TYR A 198 -5.88 13.36 -26.79
CA TYR A 198 -5.22 13.23 -28.08
C TYR A 198 -5.11 11.76 -28.50
N PHE A 199 -5.55 11.44 -29.69
CA PHE A 199 -5.45 10.11 -30.26
C PHE A 199 -4.17 9.95 -31.07
N VAL A 200 -3.31 8.99 -30.71
CA VAL A 200 -2.08 8.64 -31.40
C VAL A 200 -2.32 7.35 -32.19
N PRO A 201 -2.46 7.43 -33.53
CA PRO A 201 -2.70 6.23 -34.34
C PRO A 201 -1.43 5.43 -34.56
N ILE A 202 -1.60 4.15 -34.88
CA ILE A 202 -0.56 3.32 -35.48
C ILE A 202 -0.09 3.96 -36.78
N LYS A 203 1.20 4.01 -37.02
CA LYS A 203 1.81 4.49 -38.27
C LYS A 203 2.92 3.56 -38.73
#